data_c91f8042db5935239bf05c936db68700
#
_entry.id   c91f8042db5935239bf05c936db68700
#
_cell.length_a   1.000
_cell.length_b   1.000
_cell.length_c   1.000
_cell.angle_alpha   90.00
_cell.angle_beta   90.00
_cell.angle_gamma   90.00
#
_symmetry.space_group_name_H-M   'P 1'
#
loop_
_entity.id
_entity.type
_entity.pdbx_description
1 polymer ?
#
loop_
_entity_poly.entity_id
_entity_poly.type
_entity_poly.pdbx_seq_one_letter_code
_entity_poly.pdbx_strand_id
1 'polypeptide(L)'
;MSTGKLLLLRHGQSTWNLENLFTGWIDVDLSELGLVEAREAGQLLKAEGLRFDVAFTSVLKRAIRTLWIVLDEMDTMWLPVERSWRLNERHYGALQGLDKAQTVEKHGAEQVKIWRRSYDIPPPPLKLKDRSHPRYDRRYAGVPPTDLPSAESLKDTLARVLPYWEARIAPELLAGRNVLVVAHGNSLRALVKMLDRLSDEAIVELNIPTGVPLLYELDARLKPRSSRYLGDPVAIKARADAVARQAEARKKTAPGKKTPARKKK
;
A
#
# COMPACT_ATOMS: atom_id res chain seq x y z
N MET A 1 -30.39 -9.99 5.22
CA MET A 1 -29.82 -8.63 5.23
C MET A 1 -28.73 -8.59 4.17
N SER A 2 -28.60 -7.47 3.44
CA SER A 2 -27.47 -7.30 2.51
C SER A 2 -26.21 -6.98 3.29
N THR A 3 -25.07 -7.53 2.88
CA THR A 3 -23.76 -7.13 3.40
C THR A 3 -23.43 -5.71 2.98
N GLY A 4 -22.59 -5.03 3.77
CA GLY A 4 -22.04 -3.72 3.40
C GLY A 4 -21.08 -3.83 2.22
N LYS A 5 -20.83 -2.70 1.57
CA LYS A 5 -19.79 -2.57 0.52
C LYS A 5 -18.41 -2.41 1.16
N LEU A 6 -17.41 -3.02 0.56
CA LEU A 6 -16.01 -2.85 0.95
C LEU A 6 -15.29 -2.02 -0.10
N LEU A 7 -14.65 -0.94 0.32
CA LEU A 7 -13.74 -0.18 -0.52
C LEU A 7 -12.30 -0.32 -0.01
N LEU A 8 -11.42 -0.74 -0.90
CA LEU A 8 -9.99 -0.80 -0.65
C LEU A 8 -9.30 0.35 -1.40
N LEU A 9 -8.48 1.14 -0.71
CA LEU A 9 -7.74 2.24 -1.31
C LEU A 9 -6.28 2.19 -0.86
N ARG A 10 -5.37 2.07 -1.83
CA ARG A 10 -3.94 2.25 -1.55
C ARG A 10 -3.65 3.73 -1.38
N HIS A 11 -2.85 4.08 -0.37
CA HIS A 11 -2.36 5.44 -0.17
C HIS A 11 -1.78 6.04 -1.46
N GLY A 12 -1.87 7.34 -1.62
CA GLY A 12 -1.25 8.09 -2.71
C GLY A 12 0.27 7.88 -2.78
N GLN A 13 0.90 8.28 -3.87
CA GLN A 13 2.36 8.16 -4.04
C GLN A 13 3.08 8.77 -2.83
N SER A 14 4.00 8.03 -2.21
CA SER A 14 4.86 8.56 -1.15
C SER A 14 6.16 9.14 -1.73
N THR A 15 6.86 9.97 -0.94
CA THR A 15 8.17 10.51 -1.30
C THR A 15 9.15 9.39 -1.69
N TRP A 16 9.15 8.27 -0.97
CA TRP A 16 10.02 7.13 -1.29
C TRP A 16 9.52 6.26 -2.44
N ASN A 17 8.24 6.33 -2.82
CA ASN A 17 7.80 5.78 -4.10
C ASN A 17 8.40 6.60 -5.26
N LEU A 18 8.40 7.93 -5.14
CA LEU A 18 9.00 8.85 -6.12
C LEU A 18 10.51 8.66 -6.23
N GLU A 19 11.20 8.51 -5.11
CA GLU A 19 12.64 8.29 -5.01
C GLU A 19 13.07 6.85 -5.36
N ASN A 20 12.13 5.95 -5.61
CA ASN A 20 12.35 4.52 -5.90
C ASN A 20 13.03 3.75 -4.75
N LEU A 21 12.76 4.10 -3.49
CA LEU A 21 13.30 3.44 -2.31
C LEU A 21 12.37 2.33 -1.78
N PHE A 22 12.96 1.32 -1.12
CA PHE A 22 12.21 0.35 -0.33
C PHE A 22 11.66 1.02 0.94
N THR A 23 10.34 1.15 1.06
CA THR A 23 9.73 1.92 2.16
C THR A 23 9.42 1.06 3.39
N GLY A 24 8.65 0.00 3.23
CA GLY A 24 8.22 -0.84 4.36
C GLY A 24 7.53 -0.06 5.46
N TRP A 25 8.03 -0.21 6.70
CA TRP A 25 7.49 0.45 7.89
C TRP A 25 8.12 1.81 8.20
N ILE A 26 9.07 2.26 7.37
CA ILE A 26 9.59 3.64 7.51
C ILE A 26 8.45 4.61 7.22
N ASP A 27 8.30 5.61 8.12
CA ASP A 27 7.15 6.50 8.15
C ASP A 27 7.38 7.76 7.30
N VAL A 28 7.39 7.56 5.99
CA VAL A 28 7.49 8.66 5.00
C VAL A 28 6.13 9.23 4.66
N ASP A 29 6.12 10.46 4.20
CA ASP A 29 4.91 11.18 3.81
C ASP A 29 4.53 10.96 2.33
N LEU A 30 3.38 11.50 1.94
CA LEU A 30 2.96 11.60 0.55
C LEU A 30 3.88 12.58 -0.21
N SER A 31 4.08 12.33 -1.50
CA SER A 31 4.60 13.32 -2.45
C SER A 31 3.49 14.28 -2.85
N GLU A 32 3.83 15.37 -3.56
CA GLU A 32 2.82 16.29 -4.12
C GLU A 32 1.81 15.55 -5.00
N LEU A 33 2.28 14.63 -5.86
CA LEU A 33 1.39 13.79 -6.64
C LEU A 33 0.49 12.92 -5.74
N GLY A 34 1.03 12.39 -4.65
CA GLY A 34 0.25 11.57 -3.71
C GLY A 34 -0.85 12.34 -3.01
N LEU A 35 -0.65 13.65 -2.74
CA LEU A 35 -1.69 14.53 -2.23
C LEU A 35 -2.81 14.75 -3.27
N VAL A 36 -2.45 14.93 -4.54
CA VAL A 36 -3.40 15.03 -5.66
C VAL A 36 -4.18 13.73 -5.81
N GLU A 37 -3.50 12.58 -5.85
CA GLU A 37 -4.14 11.26 -5.96
C GLU A 37 -5.15 11.00 -4.84
N ALA A 38 -4.85 11.46 -3.61
CA ALA A 38 -5.76 11.32 -2.48
C ALA A 38 -7.02 12.20 -2.64
N ARG A 39 -6.87 13.44 -3.14
CA ARG A 39 -8.02 14.33 -3.43
C ARG A 39 -8.89 13.75 -4.53
N GLU A 40 -8.29 13.35 -5.65
CA GLU A 40 -9.00 12.71 -6.77
C GLU A 40 -9.79 11.49 -6.31
N ALA A 41 -9.21 10.66 -5.43
CA ALA A 41 -9.93 9.53 -4.87
C ALA A 41 -11.15 9.95 -4.06
N GLY A 42 -11.02 10.95 -3.18
CA GLY A 42 -12.14 11.46 -2.38
C GLY A 42 -13.25 12.07 -3.24
N GLN A 43 -12.88 12.88 -4.23
CA GLN A 43 -13.83 13.48 -5.18
C GLN A 43 -14.57 12.41 -5.99
N LEU A 44 -13.86 11.38 -6.45
CA LEU A 44 -14.45 10.26 -7.17
C LEU A 44 -15.45 9.49 -6.31
N LEU A 45 -15.09 9.18 -5.05
CA LEU A 45 -15.99 8.48 -4.12
C LEU A 45 -17.26 9.30 -3.83
N LYS A 46 -17.12 10.62 -3.69
CA LYS A 46 -18.25 11.54 -3.54
C LYS A 46 -19.13 11.56 -4.78
N ALA A 47 -18.55 11.64 -5.98
CA ALA A 47 -19.28 11.63 -7.26
C ALA A 47 -20.02 10.31 -7.51
N GLU A 48 -19.45 9.17 -7.09
CA GLU A 48 -20.09 7.84 -7.12
C GLU A 48 -21.23 7.70 -6.09
N GLY A 49 -21.47 8.72 -5.25
CA GLY A 49 -22.50 8.70 -4.21
C GLY A 49 -22.24 7.66 -3.11
N LEU A 50 -20.99 7.21 -2.95
CA LEU A 50 -20.64 6.22 -1.94
C LEU A 50 -20.67 6.85 -0.55
N ARG A 51 -21.20 6.11 0.41
CA ARG A 51 -21.25 6.48 1.83
C ARG A 51 -20.64 5.35 2.63
N PHE A 52 -19.85 5.69 3.64
CA PHE A 52 -19.21 4.76 4.54
C PHE A 52 -19.69 4.96 5.97
N ASP A 53 -19.68 3.90 6.76
CA ASP A 53 -20.08 3.88 8.17
C ASP A 53 -18.87 3.80 9.11
N VAL A 54 -17.75 3.30 8.59
CA VAL A 54 -16.48 3.18 9.33
C VAL A 54 -15.30 3.13 8.36
N ALA A 55 -14.16 3.66 8.79
CA ALA A 55 -12.91 3.55 8.06
C ALA A 55 -11.82 2.85 8.88
N PHE A 56 -10.98 2.08 8.20
CA PHE A 56 -9.81 1.41 8.77
C PHE A 56 -8.55 1.85 8.05
N THR A 57 -7.48 2.07 8.81
CA THR A 57 -6.18 2.43 8.22
C THR A 57 -5.02 1.89 9.05
N SER A 58 -3.81 2.01 8.51
CA SER A 58 -2.58 1.66 9.22
C SER A 58 -2.15 2.75 10.21
N VAL A 59 -1.01 2.53 10.88
CA VAL A 59 -0.37 3.56 11.73
C VAL A 59 0.75 4.32 11.00
N LEU A 60 0.84 4.20 9.67
CA LEU A 60 1.83 4.92 8.85
C LEU A 60 1.20 6.17 8.22
N LYS A 61 1.90 7.31 8.35
CA LYS A 61 1.34 8.64 8.03
C LYS A 61 0.82 8.76 6.59
N ARG A 62 1.46 8.13 5.60
CA ARG A 62 1.01 8.20 4.21
C ARG A 62 -0.39 7.62 3.99
N ALA A 63 -0.75 6.54 4.71
CA ALA A 63 -2.10 5.98 4.66
C ALA A 63 -3.10 6.82 5.46
N ILE A 64 -2.69 7.27 6.65
CA ILE A 64 -3.50 8.16 7.51
C ILE A 64 -3.80 9.47 6.78
N ARG A 65 -2.80 10.10 6.16
CA ARG A 65 -2.96 11.37 5.42
C ARG A 65 -3.84 11.18 4.19
N THR A 66 -3.69 10.08 3.46
CA THR A 66 -4.59 9.75 2.34
C THR A 66 -6.03 9.64 2.83
N LEU A 67 -6.26 8.91 3.93
CA LEU A 67 -7.62 8.80 4.50
C LEU A 67 -8.18 10.16 4.92
N TRP A 68 -7.39 11.00 5.61
CA TRP A 68 -7.84 12.33 6.02
C TRP A 68 -8.26 13.21 4.83
N ILE A 69 -7.46 13.21 3.76
CA ILE A 69 -7.78 13.96 2.54
C ILE A 69 -9.06 13.41 1.88
N VAL A 70 -9.22 12.09 1.82
CA VAL A 70 -10.43 11.46 1.28
C VAL A 70 -11.67 11.84 2.08
N LEU A 71 -11.61 11.80 3.41
CA LEU A 71 -12.72 12.16 4.28
C LEU A 71 -13.06 13.66 4.18
N ASP A 72 -12.07 14.53 4.02
CA ASP A 72 -12.25 15.97 3.79
C ASP A 72 -12.97 16.23 2.48
N GLU A 73 -12.52 15.66 1.36
CA GLU A 73 -13.16 15.79 0.05
C GLU A 73 -14.61 15.24 0.02
N MET A 74 -14.87 14.18 0.79
CA MET A 74 -16.20 13.60 0.94
C MET A 74 -17.10 14.36 1.90
N ASP A 75 -16.58 15.33 2.67
CA ASP A 75 -17.27 16.02 3.77
C ASP A 75 -17.80 15.04 4.84
N THR A 76 -16.96 14.06 5.20
CA THR A 76 -17.29 12.99 6.16
C THR A 76 -16.22 12.83 7.24
N MET A 77 -15.62 13.93 7.70
CA MET A 77 -14.54 13.93 8.70
C MET A 77 -14.96 13.35 10.06
N TRP A 78 -16.26 13.31 10.33
CA TRP A 78 -16.86 12.73 11.53
C TRP A 78 -16.84 11.19 11.53
N LEU A 79 -16.53 10.55 10.39
CA LEU A 79 -16.58 9.09 10.25
C LEU A 79 -15.67 8.41 11.31
N PRO A 80 -16.15 7.38 12.02
CA PRO A 80 -15.31 6.60 12.91
C PRO A 80 -14.10 5.98 12.17
N VAL A 81 -12.90 6.19 12.72
CA VAL A 81 -11.65 5.70 12.12
C VAL A 81 -10.92 4.81 13.12
N GLU A 82 -10.64 3.59 12.71
CA GLU A 82 -9.80 2.67 13.47
C GLU A 82 -8.42 2.50 12.81
N ARG A 83 -7.35 2.60 13.61
CA ARG A 83 -5.97 2.42 13.16
C ARG A 83 -5.39 1.15 13.72
N SER A 84 -4.72 0.37 12.85
CA SER A 84 -4.04 -0.84 13.29
C SER A 84 -2.71 -1.03 12.56
N TRP A 85 -1.66 -1.36 13.32
CA TRP A 85 -0.37 -1.77 12.76
C TRP A 85 -0.51 -3.02 11.86
N ARG A 86 -1.53 -3.83 12.06
CA ARG A 86 -1.81 -5.01 11.24
C ARG A 86 -2.17 -4.65 9.80
N LEU A 87 -2.55 -3.40 9.52
CA LEU A 87 -2.76 -2.86 8.17
C LEU A 87 -1.51 -2.17 7.59
N ASN A 88 -0.38 -2.12 8.30
CA ASN A 88 0.87 -1.56 7.79
C ASN A 88 1.30 -2.22 6.48
N GLU A 89 2.18 -1.55 5.74
CA GLU A 89 2.89 -2.13 4.60
C GLU A 89 3.71 -3.35 5.04
N ARG A 90 4.06 -4.23 4.13
CA ARG A 90 4.99 -5.33 4.36
C ARG A 90 6.33 -4.79 4.83
N HIS A 91 6.90 -5.40 5.87
CA HIS A 91 8.20 -5.00 6.40
C HIS A 91 9.34 -5.51 5.50
N TYR A 92 10.06 -4.59 4.86
CA TYR A 92 11.11 -4.95 3.92
C TYR A 92 12.46 -5.29 4.57
N GLY A 93 12.52 -5.46 5.89
CA GLY A 93 13.72 -5.86 6.61
C GLY A 93 14.89 -4.92 6.36
N ALA A 94 16.07 -5.49 6.12
CA ALA A 94 17.30 -4.75 5.87
C ALA A 94 17.31 -4.01 4.51
N LEU A 95 16.31 -4.20 3.66
CA LEU A 95 16.20 -3.44 2.40
C LEU A 95 15.57 -2.04 2.60
N GLN A 96 14.92 -1.77 3.74
CA GLN A 96 14.29 -0.46 3.99
C GLN A 96 15.30 0.68 3.85
N GLY A 97 14.95 1.71 3.07
CA GLY A 97 15.80 2.85 2.76
C GLY A 97 16.77 2.65 1.60
N LEU A 98 16.94 1.44 1.08
CA LEU A 98 17.82 1.21 -0.07
C LEU A 98 17.11 1.58 -1.37
N ASP A 99 17.87 2.11 -2.34
CA ASP A 99 17.42 2.34 -3.70
C ASP A 99 17.20 1.00 -4.41
N LYS A 100 16.03 0.84 -5.05
CA LYS A 100 15.66 -0.44 -5.69
C LYS A 100 16.53 -0.76 -6.90
N ALA A 101 16.92 0.25 -7.69
CA ALA A 101 17.75 0.04 -8.87
C ALA A 101 19.20 -0.33 -8.48
N GLN A 102 19.77 0.37 -7.48
CA GLN A 102 21.08 0.03 -6.93
C GLN A 102 21.07 -1.37 -6.27
N THR A 103 19.96 -1.74 -5.63
CA THR A 103 19.81 -3.08 -5.05
C THR A 103 19.80 -4.14 -6.15
N VAL A 104 19.17 -3.85 -7.31
CA VAL A 104 19.21 -4.73 -8.50
C VAL A 104 20.63 -4.84 -9.05
N GLU A 105 21.37 -3.73 -9.15
CA GLU A 105 22.77 -3.76 -9.60
C GLU A 105 23.65 -4.63 -8.68
N LYS A 106 23.39 -4.59 -7.38
CA LYS A 106 24.17 -5.30 -6.36
C LYS A 106 23.83 -6.79 -6.22
N HIS A 107 22.55 -7.14 -6.31
CA HIS A 107 22.06 -8.49 -5.97
C HIS A 107 21.47 -9.25 -7.17
N GLY A 108 21.37 -8.60 -8.32
CA GLY A 108 20.75 -9.15 -9.52
C GLY A 108 19.22 -8.97 -9.54
N ALA A 109 18.67 -8.86 -10.74
CA ALA A 109 17.23 -8.58 -10.95
C ALA A 109 16.35 -9.71 -10.40
N GLU A 110 16.72 -10.96 -10.60
CA GLU A 110 15.96 -12.14 -10.15
C GLU A 110 15.87 -12.17 -8.62
N GLN A 111 16.98 -11.98 -7.91
CA GLN A 111 16.97 -12.00 -6.45
C GLN A 111 16.12 -10.85 -5.88
N VAL A 112 16.20 -9.65 -6.46
CA VAL A 112 15.39 -8.50 -6.02
C VAL A 112 13.92 -8.72 -6.38
N LYS A 113 13.62 -9.35 -7.51
CA LYS A 113 12.25 -9.75 -7.88
C LYS A 113 11.69 -10.74 -6.86
N ILE A 114 12.45 -11.75 -6.46
CA ILE A 114 12.07 -12.71 -5.39
C ILE A 114 11.72 -11.96 -4.10
N TRP A 115 12.61 -11.11 -3.58
CA TRP A 115 12.35 -10.35 -2.35
C TRP A 115 11.15 -9.39 -2.45
N ARG A 116 10.86 -8.89 -3.65
CA ARG A 116 9.74 -7.96 -3.86
C ARG A 116 8.41 -8.65 -4.09
N ARG A 117 8.40 -9.80 -4.72
CA ARG A 117 7.20 -10.38 -5.33
C ARG A 117 6.84 -11.76 -4.81
N SER A 118 7.81 -12.58 -4.39
CA SER A 118 7.52 -13.92 -3.87
C SER A 118 6.45 -13.86 -2.78
N TYR A 119 5.60 -14.88 -2.77
CA TYR A 119 4.56 -15.01 -1.76
C TYR A 119 5.15 -15.33 -0.39
N ASP A 120 6.10 -16.25 -0.31
CA ASP A 120 6.60 -16.87 0.93
C ASP A 120 8.06 -16.56 1.28
N ILE A 121 8.84 -15.95 0.35
CA ILE A 121 10.25 -15.61 0.60
C ILE A 121 10.37 -14.16 1.09
N PRO A 122 10.75 -13.95 2.37
CA PRO A 122 10.98 -12.59 2.88
C PRO A 122 12.31 -12.00 2.40
N PRO A 123 12.49 -10.68 2.43
CA PRO A 123 13.79 -10.04 2.29
C PRO A 123 14.68 -10.33 3.50
N PRO A 124 16.00 -10.03 3.43
CA PRO A 124 16.90 -10.17 4.56
C PRO A 124 16.38 -9.44 5.80
N PRO A 125 16.39 -10.08 7.00
CA PRO A 125 15.82 -9.49 8.19
C PRO A 125 16.65 -8.31 8.72
N LEU A 126 15.96 -7.33 9.26
CA LEU A 126 16.57 -6.24 10.04
C LEU A 126 17.10 -6.78 11.36
N LYS A 127 18.30 -6.36 11.78
CA LYS A 127 18.86 -6.78 13.06
C LYS A 127 18.02 -6.25 14.23
N LEU A 128 17.79 -7.09 15.26
CA LEU A 128 16.98 -6.71 16.42
C LEU A 128 17.52 -5.49 17.19
N LYS A 129 18.83 -5.23 17.11
CA LYS A 129 19.50 -4.07 17.74
C LYS A 129 19.53 -2.82 16.84
N ASP A 130 19.04 -2.91 15.62
CA ASP A 130 18.94 -1.75 14.74
C ASP A 130 17.92 -0.76 15.28
N ARG A 131 18.28 0.51 15.33
CA ARG A 131 17.41 1.58 15.86
C ARG A 131 16.14 1.80 15.06
N SER A 132 16.12 1.40 13.80
CA SER A 132 14.93 1.44 12.95
C SER A 132 14.00 0.24 13.12
N HIS A 133 14.37 -0.76 13.95
CA HIS A 133 13.51 -1.89 14.24
C HIS A 133 12.24 -1.44 14.97
N PRO A 134 11.03 -1.94 14.59
CA PRO A 134 9.76 -1.52 15.17
C PRO A 134 9.68 -1.57 16.70
N ARG A 135 10.45 -2.44 17.34
CA ARG A 135 10.52 -2.54 18.82
C ARG A 135 10.94 -1.25 19.53
N TYR A 136 11.62 -0.34 18.82
CA TYR A 136 12.05 0.95 19.36
C TYR A 136 11.11 2.09 18.99
N ASP A 137 10.08 1.81 18.21
CA ASP A 137 9.12 2.82 17.77
C ASP A 137 7.93 2.88 18.73
N ARG A 138 7.68 4.06 19.27
CA ARG A 138 6.60 4.34 20.22
C ARG A 138 5.22 3.91 19.71
N ARG A 139 5.00 3.90 18.39
CA ARG A 139 3.72 3.48 17.79
C ARG A 139 3.36 2.03 18.09
N TYR A 140 4.36 1.21 18.38
CA TYR A 140 4.21 -0.23 18.64
C TYR A 140 4.48 -0.62 20.09
N ALA A 141 4.55 0.35 21.03
CA ALA A 141 4.89 0.08 22.44
C ALA A 141 3.91 -0.89 23.12
N GLY A 142 2.66 -0.95 22.66
CA GLY A 142 1.65 -1.92 23.16
C GLY A 142 1.61 -3.26 22.42
N VAL A 143 2.53 -3.49 21.47
CA VAL A 143 2.58 -4.74 20.70
C VAL A 143 3.65 -5.66 21.29
N PRO A 144 3.35 -6.95 21.57
CA PRO A 144 4.35 -7.90 22.03
C PRO A 144 5.57 -7.91 21.08
N PRO A 145 6.80 -7.84 21.59
CA PRO A 145 8.00 -7.82 20.73
C PRO A 145 8.13 -9.01 19.78
N THR A 146 7.52 -10.14 20.12
CA THR A 146 7.44 -11.35 19.29
C THR A 146 6.58 -11.18 18.05
N ASP A 147 5.62 -10.27 18.08
CA ASP A 147 4.69 -9.99 16.98
C ASP A 147 5.24 -8.92 16.02
N LEU A 148 6.33 -8.24 16.40
CA LEU A 148 6.95 -7.21 15.59
C LEU A 148 7.94 -7.81 14.59
N PRO A 149 7.70 -7.65 13.28
CA PRO A 149 8.51 -8.29 12.25
C PRO A 149 9.91 -7.67 12.11
N SER A 150 10.91 -8.49 11.86
CA SER A 150 12.22 -8.05 11.35
C SER A 150 12.26 -8.03 9.81
N ALA A 151 11.41 -8.80 9.16
CA ALA A 151 11.11 -8.80 7.73
C ALA A 151 9.81 -9.58 7.50
N GLU A 152 9.13 -9.34 6.39
CA GLU A 152 7.92 -10.06 6.00
C GLU A 152 7.95 -10.47 4.52
N SER A 153 7.52 -11.70 4.25
CA SER A 153 6.96 -12.11 2.97
C SER A 153 5.52 -11.60 2.84
N LEU A 154 4.87 -11.83 1.69
CA LEU A 154 3.44 -11.54 1.55
C LEU A 154 2.59 -12.49 2.39
N LYS A 155 3.03 -13.75 2.57
CA LYS A 155 2.42 -14.75 3.44
C LYS A 155 2.40 -14.28 4.91
N ASP A 156 3.51 -13.72 5.40
CA ASP A 156 3.59 -13.17 6.75
C ASP A 156 2.69 -11.94 6.89
N THR A 157 2.65 -11.08 5.87
CA THR A 157 1.73 -9.94 5.82
C THR A 157 0.27 -10.40 5.90
N LEU A 158 -0.12 -11.44 5.15
CA LEU A 158 -1.46 -12.03 5.22
C LEU A 158 -1.75 -12.58 6.62
N ALA A 159 -0.82 -13.33 7.19
CA ALA A 159 -0.97 -13.94 8.51
C ALA A 159 -1.25 -12.91 9.62
N ARG A 160 -0.70 -11.68 9.53
CA ARG A 160 -1.02 -10.62 10.51
C ARG A 160 -2.26 -9.79 10.15
N VAL A 161 -2.60 -9.68 8.86
CA VAL A 161 -3.79 -8.93 8.42
C VAL A 161 -5.06 -9.73 8.70
N LEU A 162 -5.05 -11.05 8.48
CA LEU A 162 -6.22 -11.91 8.55
C LEU A 162 -6.92 -11.89 9.92
N PRO A 163 -6.25 -12.03 11.07
CA PRO A 163 -6.92 -11.94 12.36
C PRO A 163 -7.60 -10.59 12.61
N TYR A 164 -7.04 -9.51 12.07
CA TYR A 164 -7.65 -8.18 12.18
C TYR A 164 -8.87 -8.03 11.25
N TRP A 165 -8.79 -8.59 10.03
CA TRP A 165 -9.94 -8.69 9.15
C TRP A 165 -11.10 -9.42 9.83
N GLU A 166 -10.85 -10.60 10.38
CA GLU A 166 -11.87 -11.44 11.01
C GLU A 166 -12.48 -10.80 12.27
N ALA A 167 -11.65 -10.16 13.08
CA ALA A 167 -12.11 -9.60 14.36
C ALA A 167 -12.74 -8.21 14.24
N ARG A 168 -12.39 -7.41 13.23
CA ARG A 168 -12.78 -6.00 13.18
C ARG A 168 -13.47 -5.59 11.89
N ILE A 169 -12.95 -5.97 10.71
CA ILE A 169 -13.47 -5.48 9.42
C ILE A 169 -14.67 -6.31 8.97
N ALA A 170 -14.57 -7.62 9.00
CA ALA A 170 -15.63 -8.54 8.57
C ALA A 170 -16.93 -8.38 9.35
N PRO A 171 -16.92 -8.20 10.68
CA PRO A 171 -18.16 -7.96 11.46
C PRO A 171 -18.93 -6.70 11.02
N GLU A 172 -18.21 -5.62 10.64
CA GLU A 172 -18.83 -4.40 10.13
C GLU A 172 -19.61 -4.67 8.85
N LEU A 173 -18.97 -5.38 7.90
CA LEU A 173 -19.57 -5.75 6.63
C LEU A 173 -20.78 -6.67 6.81
N LEU A 174 -20.69 -7.66 7.71
CA LEU A 174 -21.78 -8.58 8.02
C LEU A 174 -22.96 -7.87 8.71
N ALA A 175 -22.70 -6.80 9.44
CA ALA A 175 -23.72 -5.92 10.01
C ALA A 175 -24.38 -4.99 8.96
N GLY A 176 -24.02 -5.10 7.68
CA GLY A 176 -24.55 -4.28 6.60
C GLY A 176 -23.90 -2.90 6.47
N ARG A 177 -22.82 -2.63 7.21
CA ARG A 177 -22.09 -1.35 7.18
C ARG A 177 -21.12 -1.29 6.02
N ASN A 178 -21.06 -0.15 5.34
CA ASN A 178 -20.08 0.11 4.29
C ASN A 178 -18.73 0.49 4.92
N VAL A 179 -17.69 -0.19 4.48
CA VAL A 179 -16.35 -0.10 5.05
C VAL A 179 -15.38 0.50 4.05
N LEU A 180 -14.60 1.50 4.50
CA LEU A 180 -13.46 2.05 3.78
C LEU A 180 -12.15 1.57 4.42
N VAL A 181 -11.27 0.92 3.66
CA VAL A 181 -9.92 0.52 4.10
C VAL A 181 -8.88 1.29 3.30
N VAL A 182 -8.15 2.19 3.95
CA VAL A 182 -7.04 2.92 3.33
C VAL A 182 -5.72 2.37 3.88
N ALA A 183 -4.97 1.66 3.02
CA ALA A 183 -3.78 0.94 3.47
C ALA A 183 -2.67 0.94 2.41
N HIS A 184 -1.91 -0.15 2.28
CA HIS A 184 -0.68 -0.20 1.50
C HIS A 184 -0.73 -1.30 0.43
N GLY A 185 0.24 -1.25 -0.50
CA GLY A 185 0.29 -2.20 -1.60
C GLY A 185 0.23 -3.66 -1.16
N ASN A 186 1.05 -4.08 -0.20
CA ASN A 186 1.09 -5.49 0.19
C ASN A 186 0.00 -5.87 1.19
N SER A 187 -0.42 -5.00 2.12
CA SER A 187 -1.56 -5.31 2.99
C SER A 187 -2.87 -5.43 2.19
N LEU A 188 -3.07 -4.60 1.16
CA LEU A 188 -4.23 -4.74 0.26
C LEU A 188 -4.11 -5.96 -0.65
N ARG A 189 -2.91 -6.29 -1.17
CA ARG A 189 -2.68 -7.54 -1.92
C ARG A 189 -3.03 -8.77 -1.08
N ALA A 190 -2.71 -8.75 0.22
CA ALA A 190 -3.09 -9.82 1.14
C ALA A 190 -4.62 -9.95 1.25
N LEU A 191 -5.35 -8.84 1.39
CA LEU A 191 -6.82 -8.85 1.41
C LEU A 191 -7.41 -9.33 0.08
N VAL A 192 -6.91 -8.83 -1.05
CA VAL A 192 -7.37 -9.25 -2.39
C VAL A 192 -7.09 -10.74 -2.61
N LYS A 193 -5.89 -11.25 -2.23
CA LYS A 193 -5.58 -12.68 -2.31
C LYS A 193 -6.61 -13.54 -1.56
N MET A 194 -6.97 -13.12 -0.36
CA MET A 194 -7.97 -13.82 0.46
C MET A 194 -9.36 -13.74 -0.16
N LEU A 195 -9.81 -12.55 -0.55
CA LEU A 195 -11.15 -12.31 -1.10
C LEU A 195 -11.36 -13.05 -2.43
N ASP A 196 -10.44 -12.84 -3.38
CA ASP A 196 -10.54 -13.39 -4.75
C ASP A 196 -9.97 -14.81 -4.86
N ARG A 197 -9.44 -15.38 -3.76
CA ARG A 197 -8.84 -16.73 -3.69
C ARG A 197 -7.74 -16.93 -4.73
N LEU A 198 -6.90 -15.92 -4.91
CA LEU A 198 -5.79 -15.98 -5.85
C LEU A 198 -4.75 -17.02 -5.42
N SER A 199 -4.20 -17.74 -6.39
CA SER A 199 -3.06 -18.64 -6.13
C SER A 199 -1.81 -17.87 -5.72
N ASP A 200 -0.79 -18.58 -5.26
CA ASP A 200 0.50 -18.00 -4.87
C ASP A 200 1.24 -17.40 -6.09
N GLU A 201 1.04 -18.00 -7.27
CA GLU A 201 1.57 -17.50 -8.55
C GLU A 201 0.82 -16.25 -9.02
N ALA A 202 -0.53 -16.29 -8.99
CA ALA A 202 -1.36 -15.21 -9.48
C ALA A 202 -1.14 -13.91 -8.68
N ILE A 203 -0.93 -14.01 -7.35
CA ILE A 203 -0.71 -12.82 -6.52
C ILE A 203 0.61 -12.11 -6.82
N VAL A 204 1.61 -12.81 -7.38
CA VAL A 204 2.90 -12.21 -7.75
C VAL A 204 2.73 -11.07 -8.76
N GLU A 205 1.82 -11.25 -9.72
CA GLU A 205 1.60 -10.30 -10.81
C GLU A 205 0.64 -9.16 -10.44
N LEU A 206 -0.13 -9.29 -9.34
CA LEU A 206 -1.08 -8.26 -8.94
C LEU A 206 -0.37 -6.97 -8.49
N ASN A 207 -0.74 -5.85 -9.10
CA ASN A 207 -0.31 -4.51 -8.73
C ASN A 207 -1.52 -3.68 -8.30
N ILE A 208 -1.52 -3.18 -7.07
CA ILE A 208 -2.53 -2.25 -6.58
C ILE A 208 -2.04 -0.82 -6.90
N PRO A 209 -2.73 -0.07 -7.78
CA PRO A 209 -2.36 1.31 -8.10
C PRO A 209 -2.53 2.25 -6.90
N THR A 210 -1.72 3.32 -6.83
CA THR A 210 -1.86 4.36 -5.80
C THR A 210 -3.07 5.24 -6.07
N GLY A 211 -3.80 5.62 -5.02
CA GLY A 211 -4.90 6.57 -5.12
C GLY A 211 -6.09 6.11 -5.97
N VAL A 212 -6.21 4.81 -6.30
CA VAL A 212 -7.32 4.28 -7.09
C VAL A 212 -8.20 3.40 -6.21
N PRO A 213 -9.48 3.77 -6.01
CA PRO A 213 -10.40 2.98 -5.20
C PRO A 213 -10.80 1.66 -5.88
N LEU A 214 -10.78 0.56 -5.13
CA LEU A 214 -11.24 -0.77 -5.55
C LEU A 214 -12.47 -1.14 -4.73
N LEU A 215 -13.63 -1.17 -5.38
CA LEU A 215 -14.92 -1.46 -4.76
C LEU A 215 -15.23 -2.95 -4.88
N TYR A 216 -15.62 -3.57 -3.77
CA TYR A 216 -16.16 -4.93 -3.68
C TYR A 216 -17.63 -4.91 -3.26
N GLU A 217 -18.44 -5.69 -3.93
CA GLU A 217 -19.75 -6.12 -3.48
C GLU A 217 -19.65 -7.58 -3.01
N LEU A 218 -20.05 -7.84 -1.77
CA LEU A 218 -19.86 -9.13 -1.12
C LEU A 218 -21.22 -9.83 -0.88
N ASP A 219 -21.19 -11.14 -0.82
CA ASP A 219 -22.35 -11.93 -0.37
C ASP A 219 -22.36 -12.09 1.16
N ALA A 220 -23.39 -12.75 1.70
CA ALA A 220 -23.55 -12.98 3.14
C ALA A 220 -22.44 -13.84 3.78
N ARG A 221 -21.57 -14.45 2.96
CA ARG A 221 -20.38 -15.18 3.40
C ARG A 221 -19.10 -14.42 3.12
N LEU A 222 -19.20 -13.11 2.82
CA LEU A 222 -18.11 -12.22 2.42
C LEU A 222 -17.33 -12.71 1.19
N LYS A 223 -17.98 -13.45 0.30
CA LYS A 223 -17.40 -13.79 -1.01
C LYS A 223 -17.71 -12.68 -2.00
N PRO A 224 -16.74 -12.27 -2.84
CA PRO A 224 -16.98 -11.29 -3.89
C PRO A 224 -18.06 -11.76 -4.87
N ARG A 225 -19.08 -10.92 -5.06
CA ARG A 225 -20.02 -11.00 -6.18
C ARG A 225 -19.49 -10.22 -7.38
N SER A 226 -18.89 -9.08 -7.10
CA SER A 226 -18.20 -8.24 -8.07
C SER A 226 -17.08 -7.46 -7.42
N SER A 227 -16.07 -7.10 -8.22
CA SER A 227 -15.07 -6.12 -7.85
C SER A 227 -14.72 -5.26 -9.06
N ARG A 228 -14.51 -3.95 -8.83
CA ARG A 228 -14.11 -3.02 -9.89
C ARG A 228 -13.29 -1.87 -9.32
N TYR A 229 -12.29 -1.46 -10.06
CA TYR A 229 -11.65 -0.17 -9.83
C TYR A 229 -12.58 0.95 -10.27
N LEU A 230 -12.62 2.05 -9.52
CA LEU A 230 -13.37 3.26 -9.87
C LEU A 230 -12.47 4.23 -10.64
N GLY A 231 -13.04 4.93 -11.61
CA GLY A 231 -12.35 5.94 -12.42
C GLY A 231 -12.05 5.50 -13.86
N ASP A 232 -11.20 6.26 -14.55
CA ASP A 232 -10.86 6.01 -15.94
C ASP A 232 -9.95 4.78 -16.09
N PRO A 233 -10.31 3.77 -16.89
CA PRO A 233 -9.54 2.54 -17.06
C PRO A 233 -8.11 2.78 -17.60
N VAL A 234 -7.90 3.80 -18.44
CA VAL A 234 -6.59 4.12 -18.99
C VAL A 234 -5.65 4.67 -17.91
N ALA A 235 -6.16 5.59 -17.10
CA ALA A 235 -5.41 6.14 -15.96
C ALA A 235 -5.10 5.06 -14.90
N ILE A 236 -6.06 4.19 -14.61
CA ILE A 236 -5.89 3.05 -13.69
C ILE A 236 -4.76 2.14 -14.16
N LYS A 237 -4.81 1.73 -15.44
CA LYS A 237 -3.76 0.89 -16.03
C LYS A 237 -2.39 1.57 -15.97
N ALA A 238 -2.29 2.85 -16.32
CA ALA A 238 -1.05 3.60 -16.27
C ALA A 238 -0.44 3.64 -14.87
N ARG A 239 -1.25 3.83 -13.82
CA ARG A 239 -0.81 3.80 -12.41
C ARG A 239 -0.37 2.39 -11.96
N ALA A 240 -1.08 1.34 -12.38
CA ALA A 240 -0.68 -0.04 -12.08
C ALA A 240 0.66 -0.39 -12.76
N ASP A 241 0.85 -0.01 -14.02
CA ASP A 241 2.08 -0.20 -14.78
C ASP A 241 3.27 0.59 -14.15
N ALA A 242 3.02 1.78 -13.62
CA ALA A 242 4.03 2.57 -12.89
C ALA A 242 4.52 1.84 -11.64
N VAL A 243 3.61 1.18 -10.89
CA VAL A 243 3.98 0.34 -9.73
C VAL A 243 4.78 -0.89 -10.17
N ALA A 244 4.42 -1.53 -11.28
CA ALA A 244 5.15 -2.69 -11.81
C ALA A 244 6.60 -2.33 -12.16
N ARG A 245 6.81 -1.18 -12.82
CA ARG A 245 8.13 -0.69 -13.26
C ARG A 245 9.05 -0.17 -12.15
N GLN A 246 8.55 0.00 -10.93
CA GLN A 246 9.43 0.32 -9.78
C GLN A 246 10.49 -0.77 -9.60
N ALA A 247 11.75 -0.44 -9.64
CA ALA A 247 12.95 -1.30 -9.62
C ALA A 247 13.51 -1.68 -11.01
N GLU A 248 12.92 -1.21 -12.11
CA GLU A 248 13.65 -1.20 -13.36
C GLU A 248 14.84 -0.24 -13.22
N ALA A 249 15.99 -0.65 -13.78
CA ALA A 249 17.19 0.19 -13.79
C ALA A 249 16.87 1.54 -14.45
N ARG A 250 17.15 2.65 -13.78
CA ARG A 250 17.08 3.97 -14.42
C ARG A 250 18.03 3.92 -15.63
N LYS A 251 17.52 4.04 -16.85
CA LYS A 251 18.35 4.30 -18.02
C LYS A 251 19.17 5.54 -17.68
N LYS A 252 20.51 5.41 -17.60
CA LYS A 252 21.41 6.53 -17.40
C LYS A 252 21.14 7.51 -18.53
N THR A 253 20.44 8.60 -18.29
CA THR A 253 20.46 9.76 -19.17
C THR A 253 21.90 10.26 -19.15
N ALA A 254 22.60 10.13 -20.29
CA ALA A 254 23.96 10.63 -20.44
C ALA A 254 23.98 12.11 -20.00
N PRO A 255 24.96 12.55 -19.20
CA PRO A 255 25.06 13.95 -18.81
C PRO A 255 25.17 14.78 -20.08
N GLY A 256 24.24 15.72 -20.28
CA GLY A 256 24.22 16.61 -21.41
C GLY A 256 25.61 17.25 -21.59
N LYS A 257 26.21 17.10 -22.75
CA LYS A 257 27.47 17.77 -23.13
C LYS A 257 27.30 19.27 -22.88
N LYS A 258 27.99 19.79 -21.87
CA LYS A 258 28.12 21.25 -21.67
C LYS A 258 28.81 21.79 -22.94
N THR A 259 28.08 22.58 -23.70
CA THR A 259 28.60 23.33 -24.83
C THR A 259 29.66 24.29 -24.31
N PRO A 260 30.88 24.31 -24.85
CA PRO A 260 31.92 25.24 -24.40
C PRO A 260 31.53 26.68 -24.71
N ALA A 261 31.61 27.53 -23.70
CA ALA A 261 31.38 28.96 -23.85
C ALA A 261 32.34 29.57 -24.89
N ARG A 262 31.77 30.16 -25.92
CA ARG A 262 32.46 30.88 -26.98
C ARG A 262 33.14 32.12 -26.37
N LYS A 263 34.46 32.10 -26.23
CA LYS A 263 35.25 33.31 -25.89
C LYS A 263 35.09 34.32 -27.01
N LYS A 264 34.48 35.47 -26.69
CA LYS A 264 34.55 36.65 -27.56
C LYS A 264 35.95 37.29 -27.42
N LYS A 265 36.58 37.47 -28.57
CA LYS A 265 37.76 38.38 -28.74
C LYS A 265 37.28 39.83 -28.72
#